data_8086055784a2d4a2a959531fbfd36e92
#
_entry.id   8086055784a2d4a2a959531fbfd36e92
#
_cell.length_a   1.000
_cell.length_b   1.000
_cell.length_c   1.000
_cell.angle_alpha   90.00
_cell.angle_beta   90.00
_cell.angle_gamma   90.00
#
_symmetry.space_group_name_H-M   'P 1'
#
loop_
_entity.id
_entity.type
_entity.pdbx_description
1 polymer ?
#
loop_
_entity_poly.entity_id
_entity_poly.type
_entity_poly.pdbx_seq_one_letter_code
_entity_poly.pdbx_strand_id
1 'polypeptide(L)'
;MISLTKGKYRAREAKTPSDVRAAQELRARCFNLDRPLDADAFDAQSTHILIEEIASGVLVCCYRLLILNGASLKTCYAAQYYELSALESYDGVMLELGRFCVSPEQRDPDILRLAWAAMTVYVDREGVRLLFGCSSFAGVKTEDYLDAFAMLRAKHLAPKRWLPRVKAPDVFRFAARLRRKPDAKKAMLRMPPLLRTYLLMGGWVSDHAVVDHQMNTLHVFTGLEIGAIPDSRKRLLRAMV
;
A
#
# COMPACT_ATOMS: atom_id res chain seq x y z
N MET A 1 -5.68 -4.09 20.51
CA MET A 1 -6.81 -4.02 19.57
C MET A 1 -7.02 -2.54 19.19
N ILE A 2 -7.12 -2.22 17.90
CA ILE A 2 -7.33 -0.84 17.43
C ILE A 2 -8.80 -0.45 17.63
N SER A 3 -9.04 0.73 18.19
CA SER A 3 -10.34 1.39 18.24
C SER A 3 -10.11 2.89 18.36
N LEU A 4 -10.16 3.60 17.24
CA LEU A 4 -9.93 5.04 17.15
C LEU A 4 -11.14 5.72 16.53
N THR A 5 -11.40 6.96 16.94
CA THR A 5 -12.50 7.76 16.37
C THR A 5 -11.97 9.12 15.92
N LYS A 6 -12.49 9.62 14.80
CA LYS A 6 -12.23 10.96 14.30
C LYS A 6 -13.44 11.50 13.56
N GLY A 7 -13.98 12.61 14.04
CA GLY A 7 -15.22 13.16 13.49
C GLY A 7 -16.35 12.13 13.54
N LYS A 8 -16.94 11.82 12.41
CA LYS A 8 -18.03 10.85 12.29
C LYS A 8 -17.58 9.41 11.98
N TYR A 9 -16.27 9.13 11.99
CA TYR A 9 -15.71 7.85 11.62
C TYR A 9 -15.05 7.12 12.80
N ARG A 10 -15.08 5.79 12.72
CA ARG A 10 -14.38 4.88 13.62
C ARG A 10 -13.52 3.92 12.84
N ALA A 11 -12.24 3.76 13.24
CA ALA A 11 -11.36 2.70 12.78
C ALA A 11 -11.31 1.57 13.81
N ARG A 12 -11.41 0.34 13.35
CA ARG A 12 -11.31 -0.88 14.19
C ARG A 12 -10.70 -2.05 13.43
N GLU A 13 -10.21 -3.04 14.16
CA GLU A 13 -9.88 -4.35 13.60
C GLU A 13 -11.17 -5.15 13.34
N ALA A 14 -11.18 -5.93 12.25
CA ALA A 14 -12.21 -6.95 12.01
C ALA A 14 -12.15 -8.02 13.08
N LYS A 15 -13.32 -8.47 13.55
CA LYS A 15 -13.46 -9.48 14.61
C LYS A 15 -14.18 -10.74 14.17
N THR A 16 -14.97 -10.64 13.13
CA THR A 16 -15.87 -11.69 12.68
C THR A 16 -15.66 -12.00 11.19
N PRO A 17 -16.04 -13.20 10.72
CA PRO A 17 -16.06 -13.48 9.28
C PRO A 17 -16.93 -12.51 8.48
N SER A 18 -18.01 -11.98 9.07
CA SER A 18 -18.85 -10.97 8.41
C SER A 18 -18.12 -9.64 8.23
N ASP A 19 -17.25 -9.24 9.16
CA ASP A 19 -16.40 -8.06 9.00
C ASP A 19 -15.45 -8.21 7.79
N VAL A 20 -14.79 -9.37 7.67
CA VAL A 20 -13.90 -9.67 6.54
C VAL A 20 -14.68 -9.69 5.23
N ARG A 21 -15.88 -10.28 5.23
CA ARG A 21 -16.75 -10.29 4.06
C ARG A 21 -17.15 -8.88 3.64
N ALA A 22 -17.51 -8.00 4.57
CA ALA A 22 -17.82 -6.60 4.27
C ALA A 22 -16.62 -5.86 3.63
N ALA A 23 -15.39 -6.13 4.12
CA ALA A 23 -14.17 -5.61 3.49
C ALA A 23 -13.99 -6.14 2.07
N GLN A 24 -14.23 -7.43 1.82
CA GLN A 24 -14.15 -8.06 0.50
C GLN A 24 -15.17 -7.46 -0.49
N GLU A 25 -16.39 -7.17 -0.03
CA GLU A 25 -17.43 -6.50 -0.81
C GLU A 25 -17.05 -5.06 -1.17
N LEU A 26 -16.53 -4.29 -0.20
CA LEU A 26 -16.04 -2.94 -0.46
C LEU A 26 -14.88 -2.96 -1.48
N ARG A 27 -13.92 -3.87 -1.31
CA ARG A 27 -12.77 -4.02 -2.22
C ARG A 27 -13.22 -4.33 -3.65
N ALA A 28 -14.17 -5.26 -3.82
CA ALA A 28 -14.70 -5.62 -5.14
C ALA A 28 -15.27 -4.40 -5.87
N ARG A 29 -16.03 -3.55 -5.15
CA ARG A 29 -16.54 -2.29 -5.71
C ARG A 29 -15.44 -1.29 -6.01
N CYS A 30 -14.51 -1.07 -5.08
CA CYS A 30 -13.42 -0.10 -5.24
C CYS A 30 -12.46 -0.45 -6.37
N PHE A 31 -12.21 -1.74 -6.60
CA PHE A 31 -11.33 -2.24 -7.65
C PHE A 31 -12.08 -2.56 -8.95
N ASN A 32 -13.38 -2.32 -9.00
CA ASN A 32 -14.25 -2.55 -10.16
C ASN A 32 -14.12 -3.97 -10.73
N LEU A 33 -14.24 -4.97 -9.84
CA LEU A 33 -14.13 -6.38 -10.21
C LEU A 33 -15.47 -6.92 -10.67
N ASP A 34 -15.47 -7.80 -11.70
CA ASP A 34 -16.66 -8.52 -12.20
C ASP A 34 -17.08 -9.69 -11.27
N ARG A 35 -16.91 -9.50 -9.97
CA ARG A 35 -17.28 -10.46 -8.94
C ARG A 35 -17.69 -9.73 -7.66
N PRO A 36 -18.62 -10.28 -6.86
CA PRO A 36 -19.15 -9.59 -5.69
C PRO A 36 -18.14 -9.47 -4.54
N LEU A 37 -17.12 -10.31 -4.52
CA LEU A 37 -16.13 -10.38 -3.46
C LEU A 37 -14.70 -10.36 -4.02
N ASP A 38 -13.82 -9.54 -3.45
CA ASP A 38 -12.37 -9.65 -3.62
C ASP A 38 -11.80 -10.50 -2.50
N ALA A 39 -11.95 -11.82 -2.61
CA ALA A 39 -11.42 -12.79 -1.64
C ALA A 39 -10.19 -13.50 -2.20
N ASP A 40 -9.18 -13.67 -1.36
CA ASP A 40 -7.98 -14.45 -1.67
C ASP A 40 -7.43 -15.17 -0.41
N ALA A 41 -6.44 -16.05 -0.61
CA ALA A 41 -5.85 -16.84 0.48
C ALA A 41 -5.12 -15.99 1.56
N PHE A 42 -4.75 -14.75 1.23
CA PHE A 42 -4.08 -13.86 2.18
C PHE A 42 -5.02 -13.26 3.21
N ASP A 43 -6.34 -13.27 2.96
CA ASP A 43 -7.31 -12.71 3.90
C ASP A 43 -7.29 -13.44 5.25
N ALA A 44 -7.14 -14.76 5.25
CA ALA A 44 -7.12 -15.58 6.47
C ALA A 44 -5.87 -15.34 7.35
N GLN A 45 -4.79 -14.83 6.76
CA GLN A 45 -3.52 -14.58 7.45
C GLN A 45 -3.35 -13.12 7.87
N SER A 46 -4.25 -12.24 7.44
CA SER A 46 -4.13 -10.80 7.61
C SER A 46 -5.02 -10.26 8.70
N THR A 47 -4.55 -9.21 9.39
CA THR A 47 -5.42 -8.34 10.19
C THR A 47 -6.11 -7.36 9.24
N HIS A 48 -7.43 -7.31 9.27
CA HIS A 48 -8.20 -6.35 8.48
C HIS A 48 -8.56 -5.13 9.33
N ILE A 49 -8.28 -3.94 8.80
CA ILE A 49 -8.69 -2.67 9.40
C ILE A 49 -9.88 -2.13 8.63
N LEU A 50 -10.90 -1.76 9.40
CA LEU A 50 -12.17 -1.26 8.90
C LEU A 50 -12.37 0.18 9.38
N ILE A 51 -12.80 1.06 8.50
CA ILE A 51 -13.22 2.41 8.85
C ILE A 51 -14.67 2.57 8.47
N GLU A 52 -15.48 2.84 9.49
CA GLU A 52 -16.93 2.90 9.41
C GLU A 52 -17.44 4.30 9.77
N GLU A 53 -18.49 4.74 9.13
CA GLU A 53 -19.26 5.89 9.60
C GLU A 53 -20.10 5.47 10.82
N ILE A 54 -19.95 6.17 11.95
CA ILE A 54 -20.51 5.75 13.24
C ILE A 54 -22.05 5.72 13.20
N ALA A 55 -22.68 6.70 12.57
CA ALA A 55 -24.13 6.84 12.58
C ALA A 55 -24.85 5.76 11.74
N SER A 56 -24.28 5.41 10.58
CA SER A 56 -24.89 4.47 9.63
C SER A 56 -24.34 3.06 9.71
N GLY A 57 -23.14 2.89 10.32
CA GLY A 57 -22.41 1.63 10.29
C GLY A 57 -21.82 1.28 8.92
N VAL A 58 -21.89 2.17 7.95
CA VAL A 58 -21.40 1.94 6.59
C VAL A 58 -19.89 1.89 6.58
N LEU A 59 -19.34 0.82 6.00
CA LEU A 59 -17.90 0.67 5.77
C LEU A 59 -17.46 1.58 4.62
N VAL A 60 -16.57 2.54 4.92
CA VAL A 60 -16.10 3.56 3.97
C VAL A 60 -14.66 3.37 3.52
N CYS A 61 -13.85 2.65 4.29
CA CYS A 61 -12.46 2.33 3.92
C CYS A 61 -12.05 1.01 4.58
N CYS A 62 -11.22 0.26 3.92
CA CYS A 62 -10.57 -0.90 4.52
C CYS A 62 -9.18 -1.13 3.93
N TYR A 63 -8.38 -1.90 4.66
CA TYR A 63 -7.10 -2.45 4.22
C TYR A 63 -6.74 -3.67 5.05
N ARG A 64 -5.76 -4.45 4.59
CA ARG A 64 -5.25 -5.60 5.34
C ARG A 64 -3.76 -5.45 5.64
N LEU A 65 -3.34 -6.04 6.74
CA LEU A 65 -2.01 -5.99 7.30
C LEU A 65 -1.51 -7.40 7.57
N LEU A 66 -0.37 -7.76 7.00
CA LEU A 66 0.26 -9.06 7.21
C LEU A 66 1.65 -8.85 7.84
N ILE A 67 1.83 -9.37 9.06
CA ILE A 67 3.12 -9.35 9.76
C ILE A 67 4.02 -10.45 9.20
N LEU A 68 5.27 -10.10 8.94
CA LEU A 68 6.25 -10.95 8.31
C LEU A 68 7.65 -10.74 8.93
N ASN A 69 8.51 -11.69 8.66
CA ASN A 69 9.96 -11.60 8.85
C ASN A 69 10.67 -12.17 7.61
N GLY A 70 12.01 -12.18 7.58
CA GLY A 70 12.76 -12.71 6.44
C GLY A 70 12.38 -14.14 6.06
N ALA A 71 12.13 -15.02 7.04
CA ALA A 71 11.80 -16.42 6.78
C ALA A 71 10.39 -16.61 6.17
N SER A 72 9.43 -15.78 6.56
CA SER A 72 8.03 -15.85 6.08
C SER A 72 7.76 -14.99 4.83
N LEU A 73 8.74 -14.22 4.35
CA LEU A 73 8.55 -13.23 3.28
C LEU A 73 7.99 -13.84 1.98
N LYS A 74 8.33 -15.11 1.69
CA LYS A 74 7.83 -15.82 0.50
C LYS A 74 6.32 -16.08 0.50
N THR A 75 5.66 -15.96 1.65
CA THR A 75 4.23 -16.19 1.81
C THR A 75 3.38 -14.93 1.63
N CYS A 76 3.98 -13.76 1.38
CA CYS A 76 3.26 -12.51 1.21
C CYS A 76 2.68 -12.33 -0.22
N TYR A 77 1.73 -11.40 -0.36
CA TYR A 77 1.12 -11.09 -1.65
C TYR A 77 2.14 -10.57 -2.68
N ALA A 78 3.01 -9.66 -2.28
CA ALA A 78 4.03 -9.09 -3.16
C ALA A 78 5.00 -10.14 -3.70
N ALA A 79 5.27 -11.23 -2.96
CA ALA A 79 6.15 -12.31 -3.39
C ALA A 79 5.62 -13.12 -4.57
N GLN A 80 4.34 -12.96 -4.96
CA GLN A 80 3.81 -13.53 -6.20
C GLN A 80 4.42 -12.86 -7.44
N TYR A 81 4.71 -11.57 -7.35
CA TYR A 81 5.11 -10.70 -8.46
C TYR A 81 6.58 -10.28 -8.42
N TYR A 82 7.17 -10.22 -7.23
CA TYR A 82 8.54 -9.77 -7.01
C TYR A 82 9.38 -10.88 -6.40
N GLU A 83 10.63 -10.98 -6.84
CA GLU A 83 11.63 -11.80 -6.19
C GLU A 83 12.23 -10.98 -5.03
N LEU A 84 11.99 -11.40 -3.80
CA LEU A 84 12.24 -10.64 -2.56
C LEU A 84 13.43 -11.14 -1.74
N SER A 85 14.31 -11.99 -2.28
CA SER A 85 15.46 -12.55 -1.54
C SER A 85 16.35 -11.47 -0.92
N ALA A 86 16.41 -10.29 -1.55
CA ALA A 86 17.15 -9.14 -1.01
C ALA A 86 16.64 -8.70 0.38
N LEU A 87 15.38 -8.96 0.70
CA LEU A 87 14.74 -8.62 1.98
C LEU A 87 14.76 -9.76 3.00
N GLU A 88 15.18 -10.98 2.62
CA GLU A 88 15.25 -12.13 3.56
C GLU A 88 16.21 -11.86 4.72
N SER A 89 17.25 -11.05 4.49
CA SER A 89 18.22 -10.63 5.51
C SER A 89 17.84 -9.34 6.26
N TYR A 90 16.65 -8.80 6.01
CA TYR A 90 16.20 -7.59 6.72
C TYR A 90 15.97 -7.89 8.20
N ASP A 91 16.69 -7.15 9.07
CA ASP A 91 16.59 -7.29 10.52
C ASP A 91 15.40 -6.50 11.07
N GLY A 92 14.37 -7.21 11.50
CA GLY A 92 13.20 -6.65 12.15
C GLY A 92 11.86 -7.11 11.56
N VAL A 93 10.80 -6.69 12.23
CA VAL A 93 9.43 -7.00 11.83
C VAL A 93 9.08 -6.22 10.56
N MET A 94 8.57 -6.94 9.57
CA MET A 94 8.05 -6.38 8.33
C MET A 94 6.53 -6.44 8.32
N LEU A 95 5.90 -5.47 7.67
CA LEU A 95 4.45 -5.38 7.53
C LEU A 95 4.09 -5.18 6.06
N GLU A 96 3.36 -6.12 5.48
CA GLU A 96 2.76 -5.89 4.16
C GLU A 96 1.41 -5.20 4.31
N LEU A 97 1.26 -4.03 3.68
CA LEU A 97 -0.01 -3.35 3.49
C LEU A 97 -0.61 -3.78 2.15
N GLY A 98 -1.81 -4.35 2.20
CA GLY A 98 -2.54 -4.76 1.01
C GLY A 98 -3.97 -4.26 0.97
N ARG A 99 -4.53 -4.21 -0.24
CA ARG A 99 -5.96 -3.95 -0.48
C ARG A 99 -6.48 -2.65 0.15
N PHE A 100 -5.65 -1.62 0.24
CA PHE A 100 -6.08 -0.33 0.73
C PHE A 100 -7.06 0.31 -0.25
N CYS A 101 -8.28 0.56 0.20
CA CYS A 101 -9.29 1.21 -0.62
C CYS A 101 -10.21 2.10 0.22
N VAL A 102 -10.71 3.15 -0.42
CA VAL A 102 -11.72 4.06 0.11
C VAL A 102 -12.90 4.02 -0.85
N SER A 103 -14.12 3.95 -0.32
CA SER A 103 -15.34 3.99 -1.13
C SER A 103 -15.30 5.17 -2.11
N PRO A 104 -15.58 4.96 -3.41
CA PRO A 104 -15.50 6.02 -4.42
C PRO A 104 -16.51 7.15 -4.19
N GLU A 105 -17.56 6.89 -3.40
CA GLU A 105 -18.59 7.86 -3.00
C GLU A 105 -18.11 8.79 -1.89
N GLN A 106 -16.99 8.44 -1.21
CA GLN A 106 -16.48 9.18 -0.06
C GLN A 106 -15.28 10.06 -0.46
N ARG A 107 -15.35 11.33 -0.07
CA ARG A 107 -14.27 12.32 -0.32
C ARG A 107 -13.75 13.01 0.93
N ASP A 108 -14.25 12.59 2.10
CA ASP A 108 -13.88 13.19 3.37
C ASP A 108 -12.42 12.84 3.71
N PRO A 109 -11.53 13.84 3.88
CA PRO A 109 -10.12 13.61 4.18
C PRO A 109 -9.89 12.97 5.56
N ASP A 110 -10.86 13.02 6.47
CA ASP A 110 -10.73 12.40 7.78
C ASP A 110 -10.71 10.88 7.72
N ILE A 111 -11.28 10.28 6.67
CA ILE A 111 -11.16 8.83 6.42
C ILE A 111 -9.70 8.43 6.27
N LEU A 112 -8.95 9.12 5.40
CA LEU A 112 -7.53 8.82 5.18
C LEU A 112 -6.68 9.16 6.41
N ARG A 113 -6.99 10.26 7.11
CA ARG A 113 -6.29 10.62 8.36
C ARG A 113 -6.47 9.53 9.42
N LEU A 114 -7.69 9.05 9.60
CA LEU A 114 -7.99 7.97 10.54
C LEU A 114 -7.36 6.65 10.12
N ALA A 115 -7.33 6.33 8.82
CA ALA A 115 -6.65 5.15 8.29
C ALA A 115 -5.14 5.17 8.63
N TRP A 116 -4.47 6.31 8.43
CA TRP A 116 -3.07 6.47 8.79
C TRP A 116 -2.83 6.45 10.29
N ALA A 117 -3.74 7.02 11.10
CA ALA A 117 -3.67 6.94 12.56
C ALA A 117 -3.74 5.48 13.03
N ALA A 118 -4.71 4.70 12.54
CA ALA A 118 -4.85 3.29 12.86
C ALA A 118 -3.63 2.48 12.42
N MET A 119 -3.07 2.77 11.24
CA MET A 119 -1.83 2.18 10.76
C MET A 119 -0.66 2.48 11.70
N THR A 120 -0.53 3.73 12.15
CA THR A 120 0.55 4.16 13.06
C THR A 120 0.48 3.41 14.39
N VAL A 121 -0.72 3.27 14.97
CA VAL A 121 -0.94 2.48 16.19
C VAL A 121 -0.54 1.03 15.98
N TYR A 122 -0.89 0.44 14.83
CA TYR A 122 -0.53 -0.94 14.50
C TYR A 122 0.98 -1.11 14.37
N VAL A 123 1.63 -0.23 13.61
CA VAL A 123 3.09 -0.22 13.39
C VAL A 123 3.85 -0.11 14.71
N ASP A 124 3.44 0.82 15.59
CA ASP A 124 4.09 1.02 16.89
C ASP A 124 3.86 -0.19 17.82
N ARG A 125 2.64 -0.76 17.84
CA ARG A 125 2.28 -1.92 18.65
C ARG A 125 3.08 -3.18 18.29
N GLU A 126 3.22 -3.45 16.99
CA GLU A 126 3.90 -4.64 16.49
C GLU A 126 5.42 -4.44 16.32
N GLY A 127 5.95 -3.26 16.63
CA GLY A 127 7.38 -2.97 16.49
C GLY A 127 7.87 -3.06 15.05
N VAL A 128 7.02 -2.70 14.09
CA VAL A 128 7.33 -2.78 12.66
C VAL A 128 8.51 -1.89 12.30
N ARG A 129 9.46 -2.43 11.52
CA ARG A 129 10.64 -1.71 11.04
C ARG A 129 10.57 -1.39 9.55
N LEU A 130 9.92 -2.24 8.74
CA LEU A 130 9.68 -2.03 7.32
C LEU A 130 8.20 -2.21 7.00
N LEU A 131 7.57 -1.16 6.50
CA LEU A 131 6.25 -1.21 5.87
C LEU A 131 6.45 -1.35 4.37
N PHE A 132 5.79 -2.31 3.72
CA PHE A 132 5.89 -2.50 2.28
C PHE A 132 4.56 -2.96 1.67
N GLY A 133 4.50 -2.99 0.34
CA GLY A 133 3.36 -3.48 -0.41
C GLY A 133 3.43 -3.09 -1.89
N CYS A 134 2.37 -3.38 -2.63
CA CYS A 134 2.22 -3.03 -4.03
C CYS A 134 1.43 -1.72 -4.16
N SER A 135 2.03 -0.69 -4.76
CA SER A 135 1.35 0.57 -5.05
C SER A 135 0.92 0.60 -6.51
N SER A 136 -0.40 0.68 -6.74
CA SER A 136 -1.01 0.50 -8.05
C SER A 136 -1.32 1.83 -8.75
N PHE A 137 -1.10 1.83 -10.06
CA PHE A 137 -1.55 2.83 -11.02
C PHE A 137 -2.71 2.23 -11.82
N ALA A 138 -3.73 3.00 -12.12
CA ALA A 138 -4.91 2.50 -12.83
C ALA A 138 -4.62 2.16 -14.31
N GLY A 139 -5.10 1.03 -14.78
CA GLY A 139 -4.88 0.54 -16.14
C GLY A 139 -3.48 -0.03 -16.36
N VAL A 140 -3.27 -0.58 -17.54
CA VAL A 140 -2.03 -1.32 -17.92
C VAL A 140 -1.16 -0.56 -18.92
N LYS A 141 -1.55 0.67 -19.32
CA LYS A 141 -0.81 1.47 -20.31
C LYS A 141 0.32 2.25 -19.63
N THR A 142 1.56 1.84 -19.89
CA THR A 142 2.76 2.46 -19.32
C THR A 142 2.95 3.90 -19.78
N GLU A 143 2.49 4.23 -20.99
CA GLU A 143 2.60 5.55 -21.64
C GLU A 143 1.92 6.64 -20.83
N ASP A 144 0.84 6.32 -20.11
CA ASP A 144 0.08 7.26 -19.28
C ASP A 144 0.88 7.75 -18.06
N TYR A 145 1.95 7.02 -17.68
CA TYR A 145 2.70 7.23 -16.43
C TYR A 145 4.20 7.47 -16.62
N LEU A 146 4.67 7.73 -17.83
CA LEU A 146 6.11 7.86 -18.12
C LEU A 146 6.81 8.93 -17.26
N ASP A 147 6.15 10.05 -16.96
CA ASP A 147 6.72 11.10 -16.10
C ASP A 147 6.74 10.66 -14.62
N ALA A 148 5.71 9.94 -14.17
CA ALA A 148 5.69 9.36 -12.83
C ALA A 148 6.83 8.34 -12.66
N PHE A 149 6.97 7.39 -13.58
CA PHE A 149 8.06 6.42 -13.56
C PHE A 149 9.45 7.05 -13.71
N ALA A 150 9.59 8.10 -14.54
CA ALA A 150 10.84 8.84 -14.62
C ALA A 150 11.20 9.54 -13.31
N MET A 151 10.20 10.07 -12.58
CA MET A 151 10.40 10.64 -11.25
C MET A 151 10.79 9.57 -10.22
N LEU A 152 10.10 8.42 -10.20
CA LEU A 152 10.45 7.29 -9.33
C LEU A 152 11.89 6.84 -9.57
N ARG A 153 12.28 6.67 -10.85
CA ARG A 153 13.66 6.34 -11.22
C ARG A 153 14.68 7.36 -10.70
N ALA A 154 14.37 8.64 -10.84
CA ALA A 154 15.34 9.69 -10.52
C ALA A 154 15.57 9.90 -9.02
N LYS A 155 14.55 9.62 -8.18
CA LYS A 155 14.54 10.06 -6.77
C LYS A 155 14.17 9.00 -5.74
N HIS A 156 13.55 7.89 -6.16
CA HIS A 156 12.86 7.01 -5.21
C HIS A 156 13.15 5.52 -5.42
N LEU A 157 14.23 5.17 -6.12
CA LEU A 157 14.60 3.75 -6.24
C LEU A 157 15.02 3.18 -4.88
N ALA A 158 14.69 1.93 -4.66
CA ALA A 158 15.13 1.16 -3.49
C ALA A 158 16.65 1.18 -3.36
N PRO A 159 17.19 1.19 -2.12
CA PRO A 159 18.58 0.91 -1.88
C PRO A 159 18.97 -0.44 -2.53
N LYS A 160 20.14 -0.53 -3.15
CA LYS A 160 20.59 -1.74 -3.87
C LYS A 160 20.44 -3.03 -3.03
N ARG A 161 20.71 -2.92 -1.73
CA ARG A 161 20.61 -4.03 -0.76
C ARG A 161 19.18 -4.54 -0.53
N TRP A 162 18.15 -3.70 -0.82
CA TRP A 162 16.72 -4.01 -0.63
C TRP A 162 15.93 -4.06 -1.93
N LEU A 163 16.60 -3.90 -3.07
CA LEU A 163 15.93 -3.80 -4.38
C LEU A 163 15.31 -5.14 -4.78
N PRO A 164 13.98 -5.24 -4.90
CA PRO A 164 13.31 -6.42 -5.40
C PRO A 164 13.69 -6.71 -6.85
N ARG A 165 13.88 -8.00 -7.16
CA ARG A 165 14.16 -8.43 -8.53
C ARG A 165 12.86 -8.75 -9.28
N VAL A 166 12.97 -8.80 -10.60
CA VAL A 166 11.85 -9.19 -11.47
C VAL A 166 11.50 -10.66 -11.27
N LYS A 167 10.20 -10.95 -11.06
CA LYS A 167 9.65 -12.30 -11.02
C LYS A 167 8.46 -12.45 -11.96
N ALA A 168 7.56 -11.44 -12.01
CA ALA A 168 6.41 -11.46 -12.90
C ALA A 168 6.84 -11.52 -14.38
N PRO A 169 6.08 -12.23 -15.25
CA PRO A 169 6.42 -12.39 -16.67
C PRO A 169 6.29 -11.09 -17.46
N ASP A 170 5.34 -10.21 -17.07
CA ASP A 170 5.09 -8.95 -17.77
C ASP A 170 5.44 -7.76 -16.88
N VAL A 171 6.50 -7.02 -17.27
CA VAL A 171 7.03 -5.91 -16.48
C VAL A 171 7.52 -4.75 -17.36
N PHE A 172 7.30 -3.56 -16.89
CA PHE A 172 7.91 -2.35 -17.43
C PHE A 172 9.16 -1.97 -16.64
N ARG A 173 10.34 -2.26 -17.19
CA ARG A 173 11.66 -1.95 -16.56
C ARG A 173 11.99 -0.45 -16.71
N PHE A 174 11.25 0.41 -16.03
CA PHE A 174 11.34 1.85 -16.20
C PHE A 174 12.72 2.43 -15.84
N ALA A 175 13.39 1.88 -14.84
CA ALA A 175 14.72 2.35 -14.46
C ALA A 175 15.78 2.08 -15.55
N ALA A 176 15.64 0.98 -16.28
CA ALA A 176 16.52 0.65 -17.39
C ALA A 176 16.14 1.39 -18.70
N ARG A 177 14.85 1.56 -18.96
CA ARG A 177 14.36 2.07 -20.26
C ARG A 177 14.25 3.59 -20.31
N LEU A 178 13.82 4.26 -19.25
CA LEU A 178 13.59 5.69 -19.27
C LEU A 178 14.90 6.46 -19.08
N ARG A 179 15.18 7.39 -20.00
CA ARG A 179 16.33 8.30 -19.93
C ARG A 179 15.92 9.78 -19.87
N ARG A 180 14.62 10.03 -19.93
CA ARG A 180 14.06 11.39 -19.93
C ARG A 180 14.09 12.01 -18.55
N LYS A 181 14.20 13.33 -18.48
CA LYS A 181 13.94 14.12 -17.26
C LYS A 181 12.42 14.16 -17.04
N PRO A 182 11.93 13.88 -15.81
CA PRO A 182 10.49 13.94 -15.54
C PRO A 182 9.97 15.38 -15.59
N ASP A 183 8.78 15.56 -16.15
CA ASP A 183 7.95 16.72 -15.87
C ASP A 183 7.35 16.55 -14.47
N ALA A 184 7.80 17.36 -13.51
CA ALA A 184 7.40 17.20 -12.10
C ALA A 184 5.89 17.39 -11.89
N LYS A 185 5.26 18.31 -12.62
CA LYS A 185 3.82 18.57 -12.50
C LYS A 185 3.01 17.38 -13.03
N LYS A 186 3.35 16.87 -14.21
CA LYS A 186 2.70 15.68 -14.79
C LYS A 186 2.92 14.45 -13.95
N ALA A 187 4.16 14.24 -13.47
CA ALA A 187 4.49 13.13 -12.58
C ALA A 187 3.62 13.11 -11.32
N MET A 188 3.52 14.26 -10.63
CA MET A 188 2.73 14.37 -9.40
C MET A 188 1.22 14.23 -9.65
N LEU A 189 0.72 14.70 -10.79
CA LEU A 189 -0.69 14.57 -11.16
C LEU A 189 -1.08 13.08 -11.36
N ARG A 190 -0.19 12.30 -11.97
CA ARG A 190 -0.41 10.89 -12.29
C ARG A 190 0.05 9.91 -11.21
N MET A 191 0.78 10.38 -10.20
CA MET A 191 1.22 9.55 -9.08
C MET A 191 0.04 9.17 -8.19
N PRO A 192 -0.16 7.88 -7.88
CA PRO A 192 -1.23 7.45 -6.96
C PRO A 192 -1.14 8.15 -5.60
N PRO A 193 -2.27 8.59 -5.02
CA PRO A 193 -2.27 9.36 -3.76
C PRO A 193 -1.57 8.64 -2.60
N LEU A 194 -1.80 7.34 -2.45
CA LEU A 194 -1.16 6.54 -1.40
C LEU A 194 0.35 6.47 -1.61
N LEU A 195 0.81 6.23 -2.84
CA LEU A 195 2.24 6.22 -3.17
C LEU A 195 2.89 7.57 -2.88
N ARG A 196 2.23 8.70 -3.24
CA ARG A 196 2.74 10.03 -2.87
C ARG A 196 2.99 10.19 -1.38
N THR A 197 2.09 9.66 -0.56
CA THR A 197 2.25 9.70 0.90
C THR A 197 3.47 8.91 1.35
N TYR A 198 3.68 7.70 0.80
CA TYR A 198 4.90 6.92 1.07
C TYR A 198 6.17 7.68 0.69
N LEU A 199 6.21 8.25 -0.52
CA LEU A 199 7.39 8.98 -1.00
C LEU A 199 7.70 10.21 -0.15
N LEU A 200 6.68 10.92 0.36
CA LEU A 200 6.85 12.05 1.29
C LEU A 200 7.40 11.63 2.66
N MET A 201 7.24 10.37 3.03
CA MET A 201 7.80 9.79 4.26
C MET A 201 9.21 9.21 4.07
N GLY A 202 9.79 9.29 2.88
CA GLY A 202 11.09 8.71 2.56
C GLY A 202 11.00 7.30 1.97
N GLY A 203 9.82 6.89 1.53
CA GLY A 203 9.59 5.60 0.87
C GLY A 203 10.33 5.48 -0.47
N TRP A 204 10.58 4.24 -0.85
CA TRP A 204 11.28 3.86 -2.07
C TRP A 204 10.49 2.79 -2.85
N VAL A 205 10.85 2.58 -4.12
CA VAL A 205 10.16 1.64 -5.00
C VAL A 205 11.13 0.73 -5.75
N SER A 206 10.59 -0.38 -6.31
CA SER A 206 11.29 -1.24 -7.27
C SER A 206 11.74 -0.46 -8.52
N ASP A 207 12.69 -1.03 -9.26
CA ASP A 207 13.21 -0.46 -10.51
C ASP A 207 12.33 -0.77 -11.74
N HIS A 208 11.26 -1.54 -11.53
CA HIS A 208 10.29 -1.97 -12.53
C HIS A 208 8.86 -1.94 -11.97
N ALA A 209 7.89 -1.79 -12.87
CA ALA A 209 6.48 -1.96 -12.58
C ALA A 209 6.02 -3.29 -13.17
N VAL A 210 5.17 -4.00 -12.45
CA VAL A 210 4.47 -5.21 -12.93
C VAL A 210 3.22 -4.77 -13.69
N VAL A 211 2.90 -5.43 -14.80
CA VAL A 211 1.65 -5.28 -15.53
C VAL A 211 0.69 -6.34 -15.03
N ASP A 212 -0.29 -5.95 -14.23
CA ASP A 212 -1.30 -6.84 -13.67
C ASP A 212 -2.58 -6.75 -14.49
N HIS A 213 -2.73 -7.66 -15.45
CA HIS A 213 -3.92 -7.72 -16.31
C HIS A 213 -5.18 -8.13 -15.55
N GLN A 214 -5.06 -8.91 -14.46
CA GLN A 214 -6.21 -9.37 -13.68
C GLN A 214 -6.85 -8.24 -12.88
N MET A 215 -6.02 -7.37 -12.30
CA MET A 215 -6.48 -6.20 -11.55
C MET A 215 -6.58 -4.95 -12.43
N ASN A 216 -6.22 -5.06 -13.72
CA ASN A 216 -6.13 -3.94 -14.65
C ASN A 216 -5.31 -2.76 -14.07
N THR A 217 -4.11 -3.05 -13.59
CA THR A 217 -3.20 -2.07 -12.99
C THR A 217 -1.76 -2.28 -13.43
N LEU A 218 -0.98 -1.19 -13.30
CA LEU A 218 0.47 -1.29 -13.15
C LEU A 218 0.78 -1.13 -11.67
N HIS A 219 1.69 -1.90 -11.11
CA HIS A 219 2.10 -1.65 -9.73
C HIS A 219 3.61 -1.72 -9.53
N VAL A 220 4.11 -0.93 -8.58
CA VAL A 220 5.50 -0.98 -8.10
C VAL A 220 5.53 -1.54 -6.70
N PHE A 221 6.56 -2.33 -6.38
CA PHE A 221 6.86 -2.63 -4.99
C PHE A 221 7.26 -1.33 -4.30
N THR A 222 6.69 -1.07 -3.14
CA THR A 222 6.96 0.14 -2.36
C THR A 222 7.40 -0.28 -0.96
N GLY A 223 8.49 0.28 -0.47
CA GLY A 223 8.99 0.05 0.88
C GLY A 223 9.19 1.36 1.63
N LEU A 224 8.98 1.32 2.94
CA LEU A 224 9.18 2.44 3.86
C LEU A 224 9.81 1.94 5.15
N GLU A 225 11.07 2.27 5.37
CA GLU A 225 11.77 2.00 6.63
C GLU A 225 11.23 2.97 7.70
N ILE A 226 10.58 2.45 8.75
CA ILE A 226 9.92 3.29 9.78
C ILE A 226 10.93 4.19 10.50
N GLY A 227 12.17 3.68 10.71
CA GLY A 227 13.26 4.46 11.28
C GLY A 227 13.67 5.67 10.45
N ALA A 228 13.54 5.59 9.13
CA ALA A 228 13.94 6.64 8.19
C ALA A 228 12.89 7.75 7.99
N ILE A 229 11.67 7.59 8.52
CA ILE A 229 10.63 8.62 8.42
C ILE A 229 11.11 9.89 9.15
N PRO A 230 11.06 11.08 8.52
CA PRO A 230 11.44 12.34 9.15
C PRO A 230 10.64 12.59 10.44
N ASP A 231 11.31 13.09 11.50
CA ASP A 231 10.68 13.27 12.82
C ASP A 231 9.48 14.22 12.79
N SER A 232 9.50 15.22 11.92
CA SER A 232 8.33 16.08 11.69
C SER A 232 7.12 15.32 11.20
N ARG A 233 7.32 14.32 10.33
CA ARG A 233 6.26 13.44 9.81
C ARG A 233 5.80 12.44 10.87
N LYS A 234 6.73 11.84 11.63
CA LYS A 234 6.38 10.96 12.76
C LYS A 234 5.50 11.68 13.77
N ARG A 235 5.84 12.94 14.11
CA ARG A 235 5.01 13.77 15.03
C ARG A 235 3.61 14.01 14.47
N LEU A 236 3.48 14.36 13.18
CA LEU A 236 2.18 14.55 12.54
C LEU A 236 1.34 13.28 12.55
N LEU A 237 1.92 12.11 12.23
CA LEU A 237 1.21 10.83 12.25
C LEU A 237 0.74 10.48 13.66
N ARG A 238 1.58 10.67 14.69
CA ARG A 238 1.22 10.40 16.10
C ARG A 238 0.24 11.43 16.68
N ALA A 239 0.25 12.66 16.21
CA ALA A 239 -0.74 13.67 16.61
C ALA A 239 -2.16 13.39 16.05
N MET A 240 -2.29 12.42 15.15
CA MET A 240 -3.60 11.96 14.64
C MET A 240 -4.20 10.83 15.48
N VAL A 241 -3.43 10.25 16.39
CA VAL A 241 -3.81 9.23 17.35
C VAL A 241 -4.21 9.88 18.67
#